data_eb7c860ee106f290ca2423b9ba90a19d
#
_entry.id   eb7c860ee106f290ca2423b9ba90a19d
#
_cell.length_a   1.000
_cell.length_b   1.000
_cell.length_c   1.000
_cell.angle_alpha   90.00
_cell.angle_beta   90.00
_cell.angle_gamma   90.00
#
_symmetry.space_group_name_H-M   'P 1'
#
loop_
_entity.id
_entity.type
_entity.pdbx_description
1 polymer ?
#
loop_
_entity_poly.entity_id
_entity_poly.type
_entity_poly.pdbx_seq_one_letter_code
_entity_poly.pdbx_strand_id
1 'polypeptide(L)'
;MTTYVLVPGAWLGGWAWEPVTRRLQAQGHDVHPVTFTGLGERSHLASPEVDLETYIADVVDLVESQDLHDVVLVGHSYAGHVVTAVADRVPERISLLAYLDAGPSPDGAAFMDLQPPAARELIERLVEEAGEGWRIPLPTWEELEGVMGASLEGLGQEERDHMRARATAQPLRTWTQPLSLKNPARDRLPKLLISCSIPLDQVRQMIASGHPWFAALAGPEWSFLELPTGHWPMFSVPDALASLLLDLSPARRDPAS
;
A
#
# COMPACT_ATOMS: atom_id res chain seq x y z
N MET A 1 -17.80 -8.07 -13.52
CA MET A 1 -17.61 -7.85 -12.07
C MET A 1 -16.16 -8.15 -11.77
N THR A 2 -15.46 -7.28 -11.06
CA THR A 2 -14.05 -7.45 -10.67
C THR A 2 -14.00 -7.46 -9.15
N THR A 3 -13.12 -8.29 -8.59
CA THR A 3 -12.87 -8.34 -7.13
C THR A 3 -11.64 -7.49 -6.81
N TYR A 4 -11.81 -6.51 -5.93
CA TYR A 4 -10.73 -5.65 -5.44
C TYR A 4 -10.45 -5.92 -3.97
N VAL A 5 -9.19 -6.09 -3.62
CA VAL A 5 -8.70 -6.07 -2.24
C VAL A 5 -7.84 -4.82 -2.08
N LEU A 6 -8.30 -3.87 -1.24
CA LEU A 6 -7.68 -2.55 -1.07
C LEU A 6 -6.95 -2.48 0.26
N VAL A 7 -5.63 -2.46 0.22
CA VAL A 7 -4.76 -2.55 1.40
C VAL A 7 -4.21 -1.15 1.73
N PRO A 8 -4.50 -0.61 2.94
CA PRO A 8 -4.12 0.75 3.30
C PRO A 8 -2.63 0.87 3.66
N GLY A 9 -2.11 2.08 3.52
CA GLY A 9 -0.77 2.44 4.00
C GLY A 9 -0.65 2.45 5.52
N ALA A 10 0.52 2.82 6.01
CA ALA A 10 0.82 2.90 7.43
C ALA A 10 -0.20 3.75 8.19
N TRP A 11 -0.47 3.40 9.45
CA TRP A 11 -1.40 4.06 10.39
C TRP A 11 -2.88 4.02 10.00
N LEU A 12 -3.23 3.62 8.79
CA LEU A 12 -4.59 3.66 8.23
C LEU A 12 -5.31 2.32 8.39
N GLY A 13 -6.62 2.35 8.25
CA GLY A 13 -7.48 1.16 8.16
C GLY A 13 -8.30 1.19 6.88
N GLY A 14 -9.18 0.21 6.71
CA GLY A 14 -10.09 0.12 5.55
C GLY A 14 -10.96 1.36 5.33
N TRP A 15 -11.21 2.11 6.39
CA TRP A 15 -11.93 3.38 6.36
C TRP A 15 -11.31 4.40 5.39
N ALA A 16 -9.99 4.36 5.18
CA ALA A 16 -9.32 5.26 4.25
C ALA A 16 -9.78 5.06 2.79
N TRP A 17 -10.22 3.87 2.47
CA TRP A 17 -10.71 3.51 1.15
C TRP A 17 -12.22 3.76 0.94
N GLU A 18 -12.95 4.21 1.97
CA GLU A 18 -14.40 4.32 1.92
C GLU A 18 -14.94 5.10 0.70
N PRO A 19 -14.39 6.28 0.32
CA PRO A 19 -14.86 7.01 -0.85
C PRO A 19 -14.65 6.23 -2.16
N VAL A 20 -13.52 5.55 -2.31
CA VAL A 20 -13.19 4.72 -3.48
C VAL A 20 -14.06 3.46 -3.51
N THR A 21 -14.20 2.79 -2.37
CA THR A 21 -15.02 1.58 -2.22
C THR A 21 -16.46 1.81 -2.66
N ARG A 22 -17.09 2.89 -2.19
CA ARG A 22 -18.48 3.24 -2.57
C ARG A 22 -18.63 3.40 -4.09
N ARG A 23 -17.66 3.99 -4.77
CA ARG A 23 -17.70 4.21 -6.22
C ARG A 23 -17.53 2.91 -7.00
N LEU A 24 -16.61 2.06 -6.60
CA LEU A 24 -16.40 0.75 -7.22
C LEU A 24 -17.64 -0.14 -7.03
N GLN A 25 -18.20 -0.18 -5.83
CA GLN A 25 -19.41 -0.95 -5.51
C GLN A 25 -20.63 -0.43 -6.28
N ALA A 26 -20.77 0.89 -6.47
CA ALA A 26 -21.84 1.48 -7.27
C ALA A 26 -21.79 1.06 -8.76
N GLN A 27 -20.62 0.61 -9.24
CA GLN A 27 -20.43 0.05 -10.58
C GLN A 27 -20.54 -1.49 -10.61
N GLY A 28 -20.99 -2.12 -9.52
CA GLY A 28 -21.24 -3.56 -9.43
C GLY A 28 -19.97 -4.41 -9.23
N HIS A 29 -18.90 -3.83 -8.69
CA HIS A 29 -17.70 -4.56 -8.34
C HIS A 29 -17.74 -5.06 -6.90
N ASP A 30 -17.02 -6.15 -6.63
CA ASP A 30 -16.79 -6.68 -5.29
C ASP A 30 -15.55 -6.05 -4.68
N VAL A 31 -15.68 -5.42 -3.49
CA VAL A 31 -14.60 -4.58 -2.95
C VAL A 31 -14.40 -4.84 -1.47
N HIS A 32 -13.19 -5.23 -1.11
CA HIS A 32 -12.76 -5.60 0.23
C HIS A 32 -11.67 -4.66 0.74
N PRO A 33 -12.01 -3.55 1.42
CA PRO A 33 -11.02 -2.72 2.09
C PRO A 33 -10.52 -3.43 3.35
N VAL A 34 -9.19 -3.53 3.49
CA VAL A 34 -8.53 -4.22 4.61
C VAL A 34 -8.30 -3.27 5.78
N THR A 35 -8.49 -3.77 7.00
CA THR A 35 -7.93 -3.16 8.21
C THR A 35 -7.03 -4.18 8.89
N PHE A 36 -5.77 -3.85 9.05
CA PHE A 36 -4.81 -4.73 9.72
C PHE A 36 -5.09 -4.88 11.21
N THR A 37 -4.72 -6.02 11.77
CA THR A 37 -4.74 -6.27 13.21
C THR A 37 -3.93 -5.18 13.94
N GLY A 38 -4.58 -4.52 14.91
CA GLY A 38 -3.99 -3.43 15.68
C GLY A 38 -4.16 -2.03 15.09
N LEU A 39 -4.81 -1.89 13.92
CA LEU A 39 -5.11 -0.58 13.31
C LEU A 39 -6.61 -0.30 13.22
N GLY A 40 -6.97 0.95 13.04
CA GLY A 40 -8.34 1.41 12.81
C GLY A 40 -9.35 0.85 13.84
N GLU A 41 -10.45 0.28 13.37
CA GLU A 41 -11.47 -0.38 14.19
C GLU A 41 -10.98 -1.65 14.90
N ARG A 42 -9.83 -2.20 14.47
CA ARG A 42 -9.15 -3.34 15.11
C ARG A 42 -8.01 -2.91 16.04
N SER A 43 -7.92 -1.62 16.39
CA SER A 43 -6.86 -1.06 17.24
C SER A 43 -6.79 -1.70 18.63
N HIS A 44 -7.92 -2.22 19.13
CA HIS A 44 -7.99 -2.95 20.41
C HIS A 44 -7.21 -4.28 20.40
N LEU A 45 -6.80 -4.78 19.23
CA LEU A 45 -5.96 -5.98 19.06
C LEU A 45 -4.47 -5.64 18.96
N ALA A 46 -4.09 -4.36 19.07
CA ALA A 46 -2.69 -3.95 19.01
C ALA A 46 -1.91 -4.51 20.19
N SER A 47 -0.77 -5.10 19.90
CA SER A 47 0.18 -5.60 20.89
C SER A 47 1.61 -5.62 20.35
N PRO A 48 2.63 -5.73 21.21
CA PRO A 48 4.02 -5.85 20.75
C PRO A 48 4.32 -7.10 19.90
N GLU A 49 3.45 -8.12 19.95
CA GLU A 49 3.58 -9.36 19.18
C GLU A 49 3.08 -9.22 17.74
N VAL A 50 2.23 -8.23 17.45
CA VAL A 50 1.75 -7.97 16.08
C VAL A 50 2.93 -7.57 15.21
N ASP A 51 3.15 -8.34 14.15
CA ASP A 51 4.30 -8.23 13.27
C ASP A 51 3.88 -8.24 11.78
N LEU A 52 4.85 -8.26 10.87
CA LEU A 52 4.59 -8.27 9.44
C LEU A 52 3.82 -9.53 9.00
N GLU A 53 4.14 -10.71 9.57
CA GLU A 53 3.44 -11.95 9.20
C GLU A 53 1.97 -11.90 9.63
N THR A 54 1.64 -11.23 10.74
CA THR A 54 0.26 -10.95 11.14
C THR A 54 -0.49 -10.15 10.06
N TYR A 55 0.14 -9.12 9.49
CA TYR A 55 -0.47 -8.32 8.43
C TYR A 55 -0.63 -9.07 7.11
N ILE A 56 0.35 -9.89 6.77
CA ILE A 56 0.27 -10.77 5.60
C ILE A 56 -0.89 -11.76 5.79
N ALA A 57 -1.00 -12.38 6.97
CA ALA A 57 -2.07 -13.31 7.30
C ALA A 57 -3.45 -12.64 7.23
N ASP A 58 -3.62 -11.41 7.75
CA ASP A 58 -4.88 -10.66 7.65
C ASP A 58 -5.41 -10.58 6.21
N VAL A 59 -4.52 -10.40 5.21
CA VAL A 59 -4.91 -10.29 3.80
C VAL A 59 -5.09 -11.67 3.17
N VAL A 60 -4.20 -12.62 3.45
CA VAL A 60 -4.30 -14.00 2.94
C VAL A 60 -5.59 -14.66 3.44
N ASP A 61 -5.86 -14.57 4.74
CA ASP A 61 -7.06 -15.14 5.36
C ASP A 61 -8.35 -14.51 4.79
N LEU A 62 -8.34 -13.22 4.49
CA LEU A 62 -9.45 -12.57 3.79
C LEU A 62 -9.67 -13.20 2.41
N VAL A 63 -8.61 -13.33 1.60
CA VAL A 63 -8.67 -13.89 0.24
C VAL A 63 -9.14 -15.35 0.27
N GLU A 64 -8.62 -16.16 1.19
CA GLU A 64 -8.94 -17.59 1.29
C GLU A 64 -10.34 -17.83 1.91
N SER A 65 -10.66 -17.15 3.04
CA SER A 65 -11.93 -17.38 3.75
C SER A 65 -13.16 -16.93 2.97
N GLN A 66 -13.00 -15.90 2.11
CA GLN A 66 -14.05 -15.42 1.20
C GLN A 66 -14.00 -16.10 -0.17
N ASP A 67 -13.08 -17.07 -0.37
CA ASP A 67 -12.83 -17.77 -1.63
C ASP A 67 -12.68 -16.82 -2.83
N LEU A 68 -11.95 -15.71 -2.64
CA LEU A 68 -11.74 -14.70 -3.67
C LEU A 68 -10.78 -15.21 -4.75
N HIS A 69 -11.13 -14.95 -6.01
CA HIS A 69 -10.34 -15.29 -7.18
C HIS A 69 -10.22 -14.11 -8.13
N ASP A 70 -9.24 -14.14 -9.02
CA ASP A 70 -8.96 -13.09 -10.00
C ASP A 70 -8.87 -11.69 -9.36
N VAL A 71 -8.28 -11.64 -8.18
CA VAL A 71 -8.21 -10.44 -7.33
C VAL A 71 -7.30 -9.38 -7.97
N VAL A 72 -7.79 -8.15 -8.06
CA VAL A 72 -6.97 -6.95 -8.21
C VAL A 72 -6.56 -6.52 -6.81
N LEU A 73 -5.33 -6.86 -6.43
CA LEU A 73 -4.75 -6.56 -5.12
C LEU A 73 -4.03 -5.21 -5.18
N VAL A 74 -4.55 -4.21 -4.46
CA VAL A 74 -4.02 -2.84 -4.46
C VAL A 74 -3.35 -2.55 -3.11
N GLY A 75 -2.05 -2.27 -3.12
CA GLY A 75 -1.30 -1.86 -1.92
C GLY A 75 -0.85 -0.41 -2.01
N HIS A 76 -1.26 0.41 -1.04
CA HIS A 76 -0.84 1.81 -0.92
C HIS A 76 0.35 1.96 0.01
N SER A 77 1.40 2.70 -0.42
CA SER A 77 2.51 3.09 0.46
C SER A 77 3.17 1.87 1.16
N TYR A 78 3.22 1.85 2.49
CA TYR A 78 3.67 0.72 3.32
C TYR A 78 3.09 -0.62 2.86
N ALA A 79 1.83 -0.65 2.45
CA ALA A 79 1.18 -1.89 2.02
C ALA A 79 1.82 -2.50 0.76
N GLY A 80 2.62 -1.77 0.00
CA GLY A 80 3.45 -2.35 -1.06
C GLY A 80 4.34 -3.48 -0.56
N HIS A 81 4.88 -3.34 0.67
CA HIS A 81 5.64 -4.36 1.38
C HIS A 81 4.78 -5.61 1.68
N VAL A 82 3.58 -5.40 2.21
CA VAL A 82 2.64 -6.48 2.57
C VAL A 82 2.12 -7.22 1.34
N VAL A 83 1.62 -6.48 0.32
CA VAL A 83 1.03 -7.11 -0.87
C VAL A 83 2.05 -7.88 -1.72
N THR A 84 3.34 -7.50 -1.64
CA THR A 84 4.43 -8.30 -2.23
C THR A 84 4.50 -9.70 -1.61
N ALA A 85 4.35 -9.81 -0.29
CA ALA A 85 4.33 -11.10 0.40
C ALA A 85 3.02 -11.85 0.21
N VAL A 86 1.89 -11.17 0.18
CA VAL A 86 0.59 -11.79 -0.13
C VAL A 86 0.64 -12.45 -1.52
N ALA A 87 1.22 -11.76 -2.50
CA ALA A 87 1.44 -12.31 -3.84
C ALA A 87 2.39 -13.52 -3.86
N ASP A 88 3.30 -13.64 -2.88
CA ASP A 88 4.15 -14.82 -2.68
C ASP A 88 3.36 -15.99 -2.07
N ARG A 89 2.37 -15.72 -1.21
CA ARG A 89 1.57 -16.78 -0.52
C ARG A 89 0.48 -17.35 -1.41
N VAL A 90 -0.27 -16.50 -2.12
CA VAL A 90 -1.47 -16.87 -2.88
C VAL A 90 -1.45 -16.32 -4.33
N PRO A 91 -0.37 -16.53 -5.10
CA PRO A 91 -0.24 -15.96 -6.45
C PRO A 91 -1.35 -16.39 -7.40
N GLU A 92 -1.90 -17.59 -7.23
CA GLU A 92 -2.99 -18.14 -8.05
C GLU A 92 -4.33 -17.44 -7.84
N ARG A 93 -4.47 -16.67 -6.78
CA ARG A 93 -5.68 -15.89 -6.48
C ARG A 93 -5.67 -14.49 -7.08
N ILE A 94 -4.49 -14.02 -7.53
CA ILE A 94 -4.24 -12.63 -7.93
C ILE A 94 -4.16 -12.53 -9.45
N SER A 95 -5.01 -11.68 -10.04
CA SER A 95 -4.98 -11.36 -11.47
C SER A 95 -4.13 -10.13 -11.79
N LEU A 96 -4.00 -9.19 -10.84
CA LEU A 96 -3.19 -7.99 -10.96
C LEU A 96 -2.71 -7.53 -9.58
N LEU A 97 -1.41 -7.26 -9.47
CA LEU A 97 -0.80 -6.67 -8.29
C LEU A 97 -0.52 -5.18 -8.55
N ALA A 98 -1.26 -4.30 -7.90
CA ALA A 98 -1.16 -2.86 -8.10
C ALA A 98 -0.51 -2.17 -6.89
N TYR A 99 0.53 -1.39 -7.15
CA TYR A 99 1.26 -0.57 -6.19
C TYR A 99 0.82 0.89 -6.37
N LEU A 100 0.09 1.41 -5.40
CA LEU A 100 -0.39 2.79 -5.41
C LEU A 100 0.57 3.67 -4.61
N ASP A 101 1.31 4.50 -5.30
CA ASP A 101 2.41 5.32 -4.75
C ASP A 101 3.31 4.51 -3.80
N ALA A 102 3.68 3.31 -4.27
CA ALA A 102 4.37 2.26 -3.52
C ALA A 102 5.28 1.46 -4.46
N GLY A 103 6.06 0.55 -3.91
CA GLY A 103 6.88 -0.38 -4.69
C GLY A 103 7.03 -1.74 -4.02
N PRO A 104 7.52 -2.74 -4.75
CA PRO A 104 7.82 -4.05 -4.21
C PRO A 104 9.04 -3.97 -3.28
N SER A 105 9.06 -4.82 -2.28
CA SER A 105 10.21 -4.98 -1.40
C SER A 105 10.99 -6.24 -1.74
N PRO A 106 12.33 -6.22 -1.64
CA PRO A 106 13.15 -7.39 -1.86
C PRO A 106 13.04 -8.40 -0.73
N ASP A 107 13.30 -9.68 -1.05
CA ASP A 107 13.42 -10.74 -0.04
C ASP A 107 14.48 -10.40 1.00
N GLY A 108 14.21 -10.69 2.26
CA GLY A 108 15.10 -10.45 3.41
C GLY A 108 15.12 -9.00 3.91
N ALA A 109 14.49 -8.05 3.25
CA ALA A 109 14.44 -6.66 3.73
C ALA A 109 13.29 -6.45 4.71
N ALA A 110 13.56 -5.74 5.79
CA ALA A 110 12.52 -5.11 6.60
C ALA A 110 12.11 -3.76 5.98
N PHE A 111 10.88 -3.32 6.22
CA PHE A 111 10.44 -2.02 5.68
C PHE A 111 11.27 -0.86 6.25
N MET A 112 11.69 -0.98 7.51
CA MET A 112 12.60 -0.03 8.16
C MET A 112 13.92 0.12 7.41
N ASP A 113 14.49 -0.98 6.88
CA ASP A 113 15.77 -0.96 6.15
C ASP A 113 15.68 -0.16 4.85
N LEU A 114 14.47 -0.08 4.30
CA LEU A 114 14.19 0.65 3.06
C LEU A 114 14.03 2.16 3.29
N GLN A 115 13.95 2.62 4.53
CA GLN A 115 13.78 4.04 4.82
C GLN A 115 15.11 4.80 4.77
N PRO A 116 15.12 6.08 4.35
CA PRO A 116 16.28 6.94 4.48
C PRO A 116 16.74 7.04 5.94
N PRO A 117 18.03 7.28 6.23
CA PRO A 117 18.55 7.37 7.60
C PRO A 117 17.75 8.32 8.50
N ALA A 118 17.44 9.53 8.02
CA ALA A 118 16.68 10.52 8.77
C ALA A 118 15.25 10.04 9.12
N ALA A 119 14.59 9.29 8.22
CA ALA A 119 13.28 8.72 8.50
C ALA A 119 13.37 7.58 9.55
N ARG A 120 14.42 6.77 9.52
CA ARG A 120 14.65 5.74 10.55
C ARG A 120 14.85 6.37 11.93
N GLU A 121 15.71 7.38 12.03
CA GLU A 121 15.94 8.12 13.28
C GLU A 121 14.66 8.77 13.81
N LEU A 122 13.83 9.32 12.91
CA LEU A 122 12.52 9.85 13.28
C LEU A 122 11.62 8.76 13.88
N ILE A 123 11.51 7.61 13.22
CA ILE A 123 10.65 6.52 13.70
C ILE A 123 11.14 5.97 15.05
N GLU A 124 12.45 5.75 15.21
CA GLU A 124 13.06 5.30 16.47
C GLU A 124 12.74 6.28 17.61
N ARG A 125 12.89 7.58 17.38
CA ARG A 125 12.55 8.63 18.34
C ARG A 125 11.05 8.62 18.70
N LEU A 126 10.17 8.53 17.71
CA LEU A 126 8.71 8.49 17.96
C LEU A 126 8.30 7.26 18.76
N VAL A 127 8.91 6.11 18.48
CA VAL A 127 8.67 4.87 19.24
C VAL A 127 9.08 5.02 20.70
N GLU A 128 10.24 5.64 20.96
CA GLU A 128 10.75 5.87 22.33
C GLU A 128 9.91 6.92 23.08
N GLU A 129 9.64 8.06 22.47
CA GLU A 129 9.01 9.22 23.15
C GLU A 129 7.49 9.07 23.32
N ALA A 130 6.79 8.45 22.37
CA ALA A 130 5.32 8.41 22.35
C ALA A 130 4.72 7.04 21.97
N GLY A 131 5.56 6.09 21.55
CA GLY A 131 5.14 4.77 21.09
C GLY A 131 5.26 3.67 22.11
N GLU A 132 5.50 3.99 23.39
CA GLU A 132 5.65 3.02 24.49
C GLU A 132 6.73 1.95 24.19
N GLY A 133 7.70 2.27 23.33
CA GLY A 133 8.79 1.39 22.91
C GLY A 133 8.42 0.29 21.91
N TRP A 134 7.16 0.21 21.44
CA TRP A 134 6.73 -0.90 20.58
C TRP A 134 5.78 -0.50 19.43
N ARG A 135 5.32 0.73 19.38
CA ARG A 135 4.42 1.22 18.30
C ARG A 135 4.91 2.54 17.72
N ILE A 136 4.57 2.78 16.49
CA ILE A 136 4.95 3.96 15.72
C ILE A 136 3.73 4.88 15.67
N PRO A 137 3.70 6.01 16.40
CA PRO A 137 2.67 7.03 16.26
C PRO A 137 2.70 7.64 14.86
N LEU A 138 1.55 8.19 14.41
CA LEU A 138 1.51 8.99 13.18
C LEU A 138 2.41 10.23 13.36
N PRO A 139 3.43 10.43 12.49
CA PRO A 139 4.27 11.63 12.53
C PRO A 139 3.48 12.92 12.28
N THR A 140 4.06 14.06 12.57
CA THR A 140 3.50 15.37 12.18
C THR A 140 3.46 15.52 10.65
N TRP A 141 2.67 16.46 10.14
CA TRP A 141 2.62 16.72 8.70
C TRP A 141 3.96 17.19 8.14
N GLU A 142 4.68 18.01 8.91
CA GLU A 142 6.02 18.49 8.59
C GLU A 142 7.04 17.33 8.53
N GLU A 143 6.94 16.35 9.43
CA GLU A 143 7.80 15.17 9.44
C GLU A 143 7.46 14.22 8.29
N LEU A 144 6.17 14.01 7.99
CA LEU A 144 5.74 13.19 6.86
C LEU A 144 6.27 13.75 5.53
N GLU A 145 6.12 15.07 5.30
CA GLU A 145 6.57 15.69 4.06
C GLU A 145 8.09 15.91 4.03
N GLY A 146 8.65 16.53 5.08
CA GLY A 146 10.03 16.98 5.08
C GLY A 146 11.06 15.88 5.38
N VAL A 147 10.70 14.85 6.16
CA VAL A 147 11.63 13.79 6.56
C VAL A 147 11.34 12.48 5.84
N MET A 148 10.06 12.10 5.73
CA MET A 148 9.68 10.86 5.08
C MET A 148 9.42 11.01 3.57
N GLY A 149 9.35 12.24 3.06
CA GLY A 149 9.15 12.53 1.64
C GLY A 149 7.75 12.23 1.12
N ALA A 150 6.77 12.11 2.01
CA ALA A 150 5.38 11.84 1.65
C ALA A 150 4.66 13.15 1.28
N SER A 151 4.46 13.41 -0.01
CA SER A 151 3.84 14.64 -0.51
C SER A 151 2.41 14.84 0.03
N LEU A 152 2.15 16.02 0.59
CA LEU A 152 0.83 16.42 1.09
C LEU A 152 -0.03 17.11 0.02
N GLU A 153 0.40 17.12 -1.24
CA GLU A 153 -0.34 17.76 -2.34
C GLU A 153 -1.78 17.23 -2.41
N GLY A 154 -2.73 18.15 -2.53
CA GLY A 154 -4.16 17.83 -2.61
C GLY A 154 -4.83 17.47 -1.29
N LEU A 155 -4.08 17.33 -0.17
CA LEU A 155 -4.67 17.17 1.16
C LEU A 155 -5.00 18.53 1.76
N GLY A 156 -6.30 18.88 1.79
CA GLY A 156 -6.81 20.02 2.53
C GLY A 156 -6.80 19.81 4.04
N GLN A 157 -7.23 20.83 4.79
CA GLN A 157 -7.27 20.74 6.25
C GLN A 157 -8.27 19.68 6.72
N GLU A 158 -9.41 19.58 6.05
CA GLU A 158 -10.45 18.61 6.40
C GLU A 158 -9.95 17.17 6.27
N GLU A 159 -9.25 16.82 5.18
CA GLU A 159 -8.66 15.49 4.95
C GLU A 159 -7.56 15.19 5.99
N ARG A 160 -6.73 16.19 6.31
CA ARG A 160 -5.69 16.05 7.33
C ARG A 160 -6.28 15.81 8.72
N ASP A 161 -7.31 16.56 9.10
CA ASP A 161 -8.00 16.41 10.38
C ASP A 161 -8.71 15.06 10.45
N HIS A 162 -9.38 14.64 9.37
CA HIS A 162 -10.03 13.33 9.27
C HIS A 162 -9.01 12.19 9.41
N MET A 163 -7.90 12.25 8.69
CA MET A 163 -6.84 11.26 8.77
C MET A 163 -6.25 11.18 10.18
N ARG A 164 -5.92 12.32 10.79
CA ARG A 164 -5.34 12.38 12.14
C ARG A 164 -6.28 11.85 13.21
N ALA A 165 -7.58 12.11 13.08
CA ALA A 165 -8.59 11.64 14.02
C ALA A 165 -8.80 10.13 13.99
N ARG A 166 -8.49 9.47 12.88
CA ARG A 166 -8.75 8.02 12.66
C ARG A 166 -7.50 7.16 12.54
N ALA A 167 -6.35 7.78 12.30
CA ALA A 167 -5.08 7.05 12.27
C ALA A 167 -4.75 6.46 13.65
N THR A 168 -4.14 5.30 13.65
CA THR A 168 -3.74 4.57 14.86
C THR A 168 -2.25 4.27 14.84
N ALA A 169 -1.61 4.25 16.01
CA ALA A 169 -0.19 3.91 16.11
C ALA A 169 0.04 2.47 15.63
N GLN A 170 1.03 2.28 14.76
CA GLN A 170 1.31 0.99 14.12
C GLN A 170 2.33 0.18 14.93
N PRO A 171 2.14 -1.13 15.15
CA PRO A 171 3.12 -1.96 15.82
C PRO A 171 4.48 -1.96 15.10
N LEU A 172 5.56 -1.71 15.86
CA LEU A 172 6.92 -1.53 15.32
C LEU A 172 7.42 -2.78 14.59
N ARG A 173 7.08 -3.98 15.06
CA ARG A 173 7.53 -5.23 14.44
C ARG A 173 7.02 -5.42 13.01
N THR A 174 5.95 -4.74 12.63
CA THR A 174 5.47 -4.74 11.24
C THR A 174 6.45 -4.03 10.29
N TRP A 175 7.29 -3.13 10.82
CA TRP A 175 8.33 -2.41 10.05
C TRP A 175 9.71 -3.04 10.14
N THR A 176 9.99 -3.76 11.25
CA THR A 176 11.34 -4.28 11.54
C THR A 176 11.49 -5.76 11.24
N GLN A 177 10.41 -6.49 11.02
CA GLN A 177 10.49 -7.90 10.62
C GLN A 177 10.88 -8.01 9.13
N PRO A 178 11.91 -8.80 8.80
CA PRO A 178 12.30 -9.02 7.42
C PRO A 178 11.25 -9.81 6.63
N LEU A 179 11.06 -9.41 5.38
CA LEU A 179 10.20 -10.11 4.42
C LEU A 179 10.79 -11.48 4.06
N SER A 180 9.96 -12.50 3.91
CA SER A 180 10.36 -13.81 3.45
C SER A 180 9.56 -14.21 2.20
N LEU A 181 10.23 -14.21 1.05
CA LEU A 181 9.65 -14.51 -0.26
C LEU A 181 10.24 -15.82 -0.79
N LYS A 182 9.40 -16.81 -1.07
CA LYS A 182 9.84 -18.16 -1.44
C LYS A 182 9.24 -18.70 -2.73
N ASN A 183 8.14 -18.07 -3.21
CA ASN A 183 7.39 -18.58 -4.36
C ASN A 183 7.66 -17.72 -5.61
N PRO A 184 8.43 -18.22 -6.59
CA PRO A 184 8.74 -17.47 -7.79
C PRO A 184 7.53 -17.26 -8.72
N ALA A 185 6.38 -17.89 -8.44
CA ALA A 185 5.16 -17.68 -9.23
C ALA A 185 4.69 -16.22 -9.20
N ARG A 186 4.94 -15.50 -8.06
CA ARG A 186 4.64 -14.07 -7.93
C ARG A 186 5.34 -13.21 -8.99
N ASP A 187 6.51 -13.63 -9.46
CA ASP A 187 7.31 -12.85 -10.42
C ASP A 187 6.63 -12.74 -11.79
N ARG A 188 5.75 -13.70 -12.10
CA ARG A 188 4.99 -13.78 -13.36
C ARG A 188 3.66 -13.02 -13.31
N LEU A 189 3.23 -12.57 -12.13
CA LEU A 189 1.99 -11.82 -12.01
C LEU A 189 2.10 -10.49 -12.77
N PRO A 190 1.04 -10.08 -13.47
CA PRO A 190 0.94 -8.73 -13.99
C PRO A 190 1.05 -7.72 -12.83
N LYS A 191 1.90 -6.71 -13.01
CA LYS A 191 2.15 -5.68 -12.00
C LYS A 191 1.84 -4.30 -12.56
N LEU A 192 1.34 -3.42 -11.71
CA LEU A 192 1.05 -2.05 -12.04
C LEU A 192 1.61 -1.11 -10.99
N LEU A 193 2.37 -0.12 -11.41
CA LEU A 193 2.65 1.05 -10.61
C LEU A 193 1.66 2.16 -10.97
N ILE A 194 0.94 2.67 -9.99
CA ILE A 194 0.18 3.93 -10.06
C ILE A 194 1.01 4.98 -9.32
N SER A 195 1.73 5.79 -10.08
CA SER A 195 2.60 6.84 -9.54
C SER A 195 1.78 8.09 -9.29
N CYS A 196 1.84 8.60 -8.05
CA CYS A 196 1.09 9.79 -7.63
C CYS A 196 2.03 10.95 -7.33
N SER A 197 2.86 10.82 -6.29
CA SER A 197 3.76 11.86 -5.81
C SER A 197 5.01 12.06 -6.65
N ILE A 198 5.40 11.06 -7.45
CA ILE A 198 6.56 11.11 -8.34
C ILE A 198 6.05 11.10 -9.79
N PRO A 199 6.41 12.09 -10.64
CA PRO A 199 6.06 12.08 -12.05
C PRO A 199 6.56 10.82 -12.77
N LEU A 200 5.73 10.24 -13.63
CA LEU A 200 6.03 8.96 -14.28
C LEU A 200 7.30 9.02 -15.15
N ASP A 201 7.59 10.15 -15.77
CA ASP A 201 8.84 10.34 -16.53
C ASP A 201 10.08 10.28 -15.62
N GLN A 202 9.97 10.78 -14.38
CA GLN A 202 11.03 10.65 -13.40
C GLN A 202 11.19 9.20 -12.94
N VAL A 203 10.10 8.48 -12.72
CA VAL A 203 10.13 7.03 -12.43
C VAL A 203 10.86 6.28 -13.55
N ARG A 204 10.52 6.54 -14.81
CA ARG A 204 11.18 5.92 -15.98
C ARG A 204 12.67 6.21 -16.04
N GLN A 205 13.07 7.45 -15.73
CA GLN A 205 14.49 7.84 -15.67
C GLN A 205 15.23 7.07 -14.56
N MET A 206 14.62 6.90 -13.38
CA MET A 206 15.20 6.15 -12.27
C MET A 206 15.33 4.66 -12.62
N ILE A 207 14.35 4.07 -13.30
CA ILE A 207 14.45 2.69 -13.82
C ILE A 207 15.62 2.59 -14.81
N ALA A 208 15.68 3.47 -15.79
CA ALA A 208 16.69 3.45 -16.84
C ALA A 208 18.11 3.67 -16.30
N SER A 209 18.27 4.44 -15.22
CA SER A 209 19.55 4.68 -14.55
C SER A 209 19.97 3.53 -13.61
N GLY A 210 19.14 2.50 -13.44
CA GLY A 210 19.39 1.39 -12.52
C GLY A 210 19.37 1.81 -11.04
N HIS A 211 18.57 2.83 -10.72
CA HIS A 211 18.42 3.26 -9.32
C HIS A 211 17.90 2.09 -8.47
N PRO A 212 18.56 1.75 -7.33
CA PRO A 212 18.28 0.51 -6.58
C PRO A 212 16.82 0.32 -6.20
N TRP A 213 16.11 1.39 -5.85
CA TRP A 213 14.67 1.36 -5.48
C TRP A 213 13.73 1.06 -6.65
N PHE A 214 14.17 1.35 -7.89
CA PHE A 214 13.36 1.23 -9.08
C PHE A 214 13.80 0.07 -9.99
N ALA A 215 14.91 -0.59 -9.67
CA ALA A 215 15.44 -1.70 -10.46
C ALA A 215 14.43 -2.87 -10.58
N ALA A 216 13.66 -3.13 -9.54
CA ALA A 216 12.63 -4.17 -9.52
C ALA A 216 11.44 -3.87 -10.47
N LEU A 217 11.32 -2.63 -10.98
CA LEU A 217 10.25 -2.21 -11.89
C LEU A 217 10.62 -2.37 -13.36
N ALA A 218 11.81 -2.88 -13.68
CA ALA A 218 12.31 -2.95 -15.06
C ALA A 218 11.80 -4.17 -15.86
N GLY A 219 11.03 -5.07 -15.24
CA GLY A 219 10.54 -6.30 -15.89
C GLY A 219 9.38 -6.05 -16.88
N PRO A 220 9.17 -6.97 -17.83
CA PRO A 220 8.08 -6.88 -18.81
C PRO A 220 6.69 -7.07 -18.20
N GLU A 221 6.59 -7.58 -16.97
CA GLU A 221 5.36 -7.76 -16.23
C GLU A 221 4.79 -6.44 -15.67
N TRP A 222 5.56 -5.34 -15.75
CA TRP A 222 5.17 -4.05 -15.21
C TRP A 222 4.42 -3.19 -16.23
N SER A 223 3.34 -2.60 -15.76
CA SER A 223 2.62 -1.50 -16.40
C SER A 223 2.71 -0.27 -15.50
N PHE A 224 2.55 0.92 -16.09
CA PHE A 224 2.71 2.19 -15.39
C PHE A 224 1.56 3.13 -15.73
N LEU A 225 0.93 3.67 -14.70
CA LEU A 225 -0.06 4.73 -14.83
C LEU A 225 0.33 5.91 -13.93
N GLU A 226 -0.09 7.08 -14.30
CA GLU A 226 0.12 8.30 -13.53
C GLU A 226 -1.22 8.83 -13.04
N LEU A 227 -1.27 9.17 -11.75
CA LEU A 227 -2.37 9.87 -11.11
C LEU A 227 -1.80 11.06 -10.34
N PRO A 228 -1.55 12.21 -10.98
CA PRO A 228 -0.83 13.33 -10.39
C PRO A 228 -1.56 13.88 -9.16
N THR A 229 -1.00 13.66 -7.98
CA THR A 229 -1.47 14.15 -6.68
C THR A 229 -0.42 13.85 -5.62
N GLY A 230 -0.69 14.17 -4.35
CA GLY A 230 0.15 13.75 -3.22
C GLY A 230 0.03 12.27 -2.88
N HIS A 231 0.68 11.89 -1.78
CA HIS A 231 0.87 10.50 -1.36
C HIS A 231 -0.43 9.77 -0.99
N TRP A 232 -1.53 10.47 -0.74
CA TRP A 232 -2.80 9.88 -0.29
C TRP A 232 -3.95 10.12 -1.29
N PRO A 233 -3.91 9.48 -2.49
CA PRO A 233 -4.90 9.70 -3.56
C PRO A 233 -6.33 9.32 -3.16
N MET A 234 -6.52 8.41 -2.18
CA MET A 234 -7.83 8.03 -1.67
C MET A 234 -8.54 9.17 -0.91
N PHE A 235 -7.79 10.19 -0.48
CA PHE A 235 -8.32 11.40 0.14
C PHE A 235 -8.33 12.58 -0.83
N SER A 236 -7.21 12.82 -1.54
CA SER A 236 -7.05 14.00 -2.39
C SER A 236 -7.85 13.93 -3.69
N VAL A 237 -7.94 12.76 -4.33
CA VAL A 237 -8.59 12.58 -5.64
C VAL A 237 -9.36 11.24 -5.74
N PRO A 238 -10.26 10.93 -4.79
CA PRO A 238 -10.92 9.61 -4.70
C PRO A 238 -11.73 9.25 -5.96
N ASP A 239 -12.32 10.23 -6.64
CA ASP A 239 -13.07 10.01 -7.88
C ASP A 239 -12.17 9.59 -9.03
N ALA A 240 -11.04 10.27 -9.21
CA ALA A 240 -10.07 9.95 -10.24
C ALA A 240 -9.41 8.59 -9.99
N LEU A 241 -9.07 8.29 -8.72
CA LEU A 241 -8.54 6.99 -8.34
C LEU A 241 -9.53 5.86 -8.62
N ALA A 242 -10.80 6.02 -8.24
CA ALA A 242 -11.82 5.03 -8.52
C ALA A 242 -12.02 4.81 -10.02
N SER A 243 -12.04 5.89 -10.82
CA SER A 243 -12.14 5.80 -12.28
C SER A 243 -10.96 5.04 -12.89
N LEU A 244 -9.74 5.33 -12.43
CA LEU A 244 -8.53 4.62 -12.87
C LEU A 244 -8.61 3.12 -12.52
N LEU A 245 -9.05 2.76 -11.32
CA LEU A 245 -9.21 1.35 -10.92
C LEU A 245 -10.29 0.64 -11.74
N LEU A 246 -11.40 1.31 -12.09
CA LEU A 246 -12.44 0.76 -12.98
C LEU A 246 -11.90 0.40 -14.37
N ASP A 247 -10.96 1.19 -14.91
CA ASP A 247 -10.35 0.93 -16.20
C ASP A 247 -9.36 -0.26 -16.18
N LEU A 248 -8.93 -0.72 -14.99
CA LEU A 248 -8.13 -1.92 -14.83
C LEU A 248 -8.93 -3.23 -14.92
N SER A 249 -10.27 -3.14 -14.92
CA SER A 249 -11.14 -4.31 -14.99
C SER A 249 -10.89 -5.10 -16.28
N PRO A 250 -10.72 -6.45 -16.22
CA PRO A 250 -10.50 -7.30 -17.40
C PRO A 250 -11.57 -7.15 -18.47
N ALA A 251 -12.79 -6.75 -18.10
CA ALA A 251 -13.90 -6.53 -19.02
C ALA A 251 -13.68 -5.34 -20.00
N ARG A 252 -12.69 -4.48 -19.75
CA ARG A 252 -12.34 -3.34 -20.59
C ARG A 252 -10.99 -3.46 -21.31
N ARG A 253 -10.24 -4.53 -21.05
CA ARG A 253 -9.04 -4.86 -21.81
C ARG A 253 -9.45 -5.64 -23.07
N ASP A 254 -10.03 -4.97 -24.05
CA ASP A 254 -10.25 -5.54 -25.38
C ASP A 254 -8.87 -5.81 -26.01
N PRO A 255 -8.58 -7.02 -26.53
CA PRO A 255 -7.25 -7.34 -27.07
C PRO A 255 -6.98 -6.78 -28.47
N ALA A 256 -7.62 -5.66 -28.84
CA ALA A 256 -7.47 -5.04 -30.15
C ALA A 256 -7.37 -3.51 -30.04
N SER A 257 -6.22 -3.00 -29.57
CA SER A 257 -5.79 -1.63 -29.87
C SER A 257 -4.28 -1.50 -29.75
#